data_98994395a87aeb5643b700b47f05fd6c
#
_entry.id   98994395a87aeb5643b700b47f05fd6c
#
_cell.length_a   1.000
_cell.length_b   1.000
_cell.length_c   1.000
_cell.angle_alpha   90.00
_cell.angle_beta   90.00
_cell.angle_gamma   90.00
#
_symmetry.space_group_name_H-M   'P 1'
#
loop_
_entity.id
_entity.type
_entity.pdbx_description
1 polymer ?
#
loop_
_entity_poly.entity_id
_entity_poly.type
_entity_poly.pdbx_seq_one_letter_code
_entity_poly.pdbx_strand_id
1 'polypeptide(L)'
;MAIDGVTCFMQEKYCLFHIQEFTEEMKTILRDNLAYICHGEEPVSSGSRIYSYQNTIKEFLKRYSGKTPEIQEGLIGELLTHLLVRHYFEQYEVVTPFFNMEERSIKKGYDVILTEKEEAKIWIVEVKSGQLHKDKDSNQTMQDLLNTAKNDLKKRLNEGNLSLWQEAINGARLAYKSNRNLKGAVVDLLMRYGEETVDDHSTSGNKNVLLSGVLFAELSDKVIEDTLKDKQSGIEKEGIFGNTYILSLQKQTYELIYNFLRDEINEK
;
A
#
# COMPACT_ATOMS: atom_id res chain seq x y z
N MET A 1 16.55 8.73 -1.55
CA MET A 1 17.68 8.23 -2.38
C MET A 1 17.17 7.23 -3.40
N ALA A 2 17.79 7.14 -4.59
CA ALA A 2 17.42 6.12 -5.57
C ALA A 2 17.85 4.74 -5.06
N ILE A 3 17.02 3.71 -5.30
CA ILE A 3 17.36 2.31 -5.00
C ILE A 3 17.99 1.71 -6.26
N ASP A 4 19.10 1.00 -6.11
CA ASP A 4 19.73 0.28 -7.22
C ASP A 4 18.74 -0.76 -7.81
N GLY A 5 18.71 -0.87 -9.16
CA GLY A 5 17.76 -1.71 -9.86
C GLY A 5 16.32 -1.16 -9.94
N VAL A 6 16.06 0.07 -9.46
CA VAL A 6 14.76 0.73 -9.53
C VAL A 6 14.84 2.04 -10.29
N THR A 7 14.12 2.14 -11.41
CA THR A 7 13.92 3.43 -12.08
C THR A 7 12.64 4.06 -11.53
N CYS A 8 12.72 5.32 -11.11
CA CYS A 8 11.61 6.08 -10.57
C CYS A 8 11.37 7.36 -11.38
N PHE A 9 10.13 7.56 -11.83
CA PHE A 9 9.64 8.78 -12.45
C PHE A 9 8.59 9.40 -11.51
N MET A 10 8.95 10.47 -10.82
CA MET A 10 8.09 11.09 -9.82
C MET A 10 7.62 12.46 -10.31
N GLN A 11 6.31 12.68 -10.28
CA GLN A 11 5.63 13.91 -10.64
C GLN A 11 4.72 14.36 -9.49
N GLU A 12 4.16 15.54 -9.58
CA GLU A 12 3.31 16.14 -8.53
C GLU A 12 2.09 15.26 -8.17
N LYS A 13 1.50 14.56 -9.16
CA LYS A 13 0.24 13.82 -9.01
C LYS A 13 0.31 12.33 -9.37
N TYR A 14 1.46 11.87 -9.80
CA TYR A 14 1.69 10.45 -10.07
C TYR A 14 3.18 10.09 -9.97
N CYS A 15 3.44 8.80 -9.77
CA CYS A 15 4.77 8.23 -9.89
C CYS A 15 4.73 6.87 -10.58
N LEU A 16 5.83 6.54 -11.26
CA LEU A 16 6.04 5.29 -11.96
C LEU A 16 7.35 4.67 -11.51
N PHE A 17 7.29 3.43 -11.05
CA PHE A 17 8.44 2.62 -10.69
C PHE A 17 8.59 1.44 -11.63
N HIS A 18 9.79 1.27 -12.19
CA HIS A 18 10.20 0.03 -12.85
C HIS A 18 11.26 -0.65 -11.99
N ILE A 19 10.94 -1.82 -11.44
CA ILE A 19 11.89 -2.63 -10.69
C ILE A 19 12.52 -3.64 -11.66
N GLN A 20 13.72 -3.31 -12.15
CA GLN A 20 14.48 -4.16 -13.08
C GLN A 20 15.05 -5.38 -12.36
N GLU A 21 15.59 -5.15 -11.15
CA GLU A 21 16.26 -6.19 -10.38
C GLU A 21 15.86 -6.09 -8.90
N PHE A 22 15.81 -7.23 -8.24
CA PHE A 22 15.66 -7.31 -6.80
C PHE A 22 17.05 -7.39 -6.16
N THR A 23 17.72 -6.24 -6.08
CA THR A 23 19.12 -6.10 -5.69
C THR A 23 19.35 -6.34 -4.19
N GLU A 24 20.60 -6.48 -3.76
CA GLU A 24 20.94 -6.59 -2.33
C GLU A 24 20.57 -5.32 -1.56
N GLU A 25 20.62 -4.15 -2.19
CA GLU A 25 20.14 -2.91 -1.57
C GLU A 25 18.64 -2.99 -1.28
N MET A 26 17.84 -3.43 -2.27
CA MET A 26 16.39 -3.59 -2.09
C MET A 26 16.06 -4.66 -1.03
N LYS A 27 16.82 -5.75 -0.98
CA LYS A 27 16.69 -6.78 0.06
C LYS A 27 17.01 -6.21 1.45
N THR A 28 18.05 -5.38 1.56
CA THR A 28 18.41 -4.72 2.81
C THR A 28 17.31 -3.77 3.27
N ILE A 29 16.78 -2.94 2.37
CA ILE A 29 15.65 -2.05 2.67
C ILE A 29 14.43 -2.87 3.14
N LEU A 30 14.15 -4.00 2.50
CA LEU A 30 13.07 -4.88 2.94
C LEU A 30 13.33 -5.50 4.31
N ARG A 31 14.56 -5.97 4.60
CA ARG A 31 14.95 -6.50 5.93
C ARG A 31 14.72 -5.45 7.02
N ASP A 32 15.17 -4.24 6.79
CA ASP A 32 15.11 -3.15 7.78
C ASP A 32 13.68 -2.66 8.04
N ASN A 33 12.80 -2.78 7.04
CA ASN A 33 11.45 -2.21 7.12
C ASN A 33 10.34 -3.24 7.34
N LEU A 34 10.56 -4.54 7.07
CA LEU A 34 9.48 -5.54 7.08
C LEU A 34 8.71 -5.58 8.41
N ALA A 35 9.41 -5.57 9.54
CA ALA A 35 8.75 -5.60 10.84
C ALA A 35 7.90 -4.34 11.08
N TYR A 36 8.42 -3.17 10.73
CA TYR A 36 7.69 -1.90 10.83
C TYR A 36 6.47 -1.85 9.91
N ILE A 37 6.60 -2.33 8.68
CA ILE A 37 5.48 -2.44 7.73
C ILE A 37 4.40 -3.36 8.30
N CYS A 38 4.79 -4.52 8.80
CA CYS A 38 3.85 -5.54 9.25
C CYS A 38 3.15 -5.22 10.57
N HIS A 39 3.84 -4.57 11.52
CA HIS A 39 3.34 -4.41 12.89
C HIS A 39 3.15 -2.96 13.33
N GLY A 40 3.70 -1.99 12.59
CA GLY A 40 3.76 -0.59 13.01
C GLY A 40 4.96 -0.28 13.92
N GLU A 41 5.18 1.01 14.17
CA GLU A 41 6.37 1.49 14.87
C GLU A 41 6.36 1.16 16.37
N GLU A 42 5.22 1.34 17.02
CA GLU A 42 5.11 1.17 18.48
C GLU A 42 5.41 -0.26 18.95
N PRO A 43 4.84 -1.33 18.35
CA PRO A 43 5.17 -2.71 18.70
C PRO A 43 6.64 -3.07 18.46
N VAL A 44 7.19 -2.70 17.31
CA VAL A 44 8.59 -3.01 16.95
C VAL A 44 9.56 -2.32 17.89
N SER A 45 9.30 -1.05 18.23
CA SER A 45 10.12 -0.26 19.15
C SER A 45 10.08 -0.76 20.60
N SER A 46 9.16 -1.65 20.95
CA SER A 46 9.16 -2.31 22.28
C SER A 46 10.36 -3.22 22.49
N GLY A 47 11.06 -3.62 21.42
CA GLY A 47 12.17 -4.57 21.46
C GLY A 47 11.75 -6.01 21.74
N SER A 48 10.44 -6.30 21.77
CA SER A 48 9.93 -7.65 22.01
C SER A 48 10.26 -8.57 20.82
N ARG A 49 10.74 -9.77 21.14
CA ARG A 49 11.06 -10.80 20.13
C ARG A 49 9.87 -11.20 19.27
N ILE A 50 8.62 -10.97 19.72
CA ILE A 50 7.39 -11.21 18.95
C ILE A 50 7.41 -10.42 17.63
N TYR A 51 7.93 -9.19 17.68
CA TYR A 51 7.98 -8.26 16.54
C TYR A 51 9.35 -8.22 15.85
N SER A 52 10.23 -9.21 16.12
CA SER A 52 11.52 -9.30 15.43
C SER A 52 11.34 -9.63 13.95
N TYR A 53 12.31 -9.24 13.12
CA TYR A 53 12.34 -9.54 11.69
C TYR A 53 12.07 -11.04 11.42
N GLN A 54 12.76 -11.94 12.14
CA GLN A 54 12.62 -13.39 11.96
C GLN A 54 11.20 -13.90 12.25
N ASN A 55 10.57 -13.42 13.32
CA ASN A 55 9.19 -13.81 13.63
C ASN A 55 8.20 -13.18 12.67
N THR A 56 8.49 -11.98 12.19
CA THR A 56 7.66 -11.31 11.16
C THR A 56 7.66 -12.09 9.85
N ILE A 57 8.84 -12.57 9.38
CA ILE A 57 8.90 -13.42 8.18
C ILE A 57 8.07 -14.69 8.37
N LYS A 58 8.25 -15.40 9.52
CA LYS A 58 7.50 -16.63 9.81
C LYS A 58 6.00 -16.40 9.73
N GLU A 59 5.51 -15.31 10.31
CA GLU A 59 4.10 -14.97 10.28
C GLU A 59 3.66 -14.56 8.87
N PHE A 60 4.47 -13.81 8.13
CA PHE A 60 4.18 -13.43 6.73
C PHE A 60 4.02 -14.68 5.86
N LEU A 61 4.99 -15.60 5.91
CA LEU A 61 4.96 -16.83 5.11
C LEU A 61 3.79 -17.72 5.50
N LYS A 62 3.42 -17.77 6.77
CA LYS A 62 2.24 -18.52 7.24
C LYS A 62 0.93 -17.93 6.71
N ARG A 63 0.82 -16.61 6.62
CA ARG A 63 -0.34 -15.93 6.02
C ARG A 63 -0.37 -16.09 4.50
N TYR A 64 0.81 -16.11 3.87
CA TYR A 64 0.99 -16.27 2.43
C TYR A 64 0.71 -17.71 1.96
N SER A 65 1.23 -18.69 2.71
CA SER A 65 1.08 -20.11 2.37
C SER A 65 -0.39 -20.54 2.43
N GLY A 66 -0.82 -21.27 1.41
CA GLY A 66 -2.20 -21.75 1.31
C GLY A 66 -3.20 -20.72 0.75
N LYS A 67 -2.73 -19.54 0.33
CA LYS A 67 -3.54 -18.60 -0.46
C LYS A 67 -3.46 -18.94 -1.94
N THR A 68 -4.49 -18.50 -2.69
CA THR A 68 -4.47 -18.64 -4.16
C THR A 68 -3.37 -17.75 -4.77
N PRO A 69 -2.87 -18.05 -5.98
CA PRO A 69 -1.86 -17.24 -6.65
C PRO A 69 -2.24 -15.76 -6.74
N GLU A 70 -3.50 -15.44 -7.00
CA GLU A 70 -4.02 -14.07 -7.11
C GLU A 70 -3.91 -13.33 -5.77
N ILE A 71 -4.21 -14.02 -4.64
CA ILE A 71 -4.07 -13.42 -3.30
C ILE A 71 -2.59 -13.26 -2.94
N GLN A 72 -1.75 -14.23 -3.29
CA GLN A 72 -0.30 -14.16 -3.07
C GLN A 72 0.31 -12.98 -3.81
N GLU A 73 -0.06 -12.78 -5.05
CA GLU A 73 0.33 -11.66 -5.89
C GLU A 73 -0.12 -10.33 -5.28
N GLY A 74 -1.37 -10.26 -4.82
CA GLY A 74 -1.91 -9.09 -4.12
C GLY A 74 -1.11 -8.73 -2.87
N LEU A 75 -0.78 -9.71 -2.03
CA LEU A 75 0.01 -9.52 -0.81
C LEU A 75 1.42 -8.96 -1.10
N ILE A 76 2.09 -9.47 -2.14
CA ILE A 76 3.41 -8.95 -2.53
C ILE A 76 3.31 -7.55 -3.13
N GLY A 77 2.29 -7.28 -3.94
CA GLY A 77 2.08 -5.94 -4.50
C GLY A 77 1.79 -4.90 -3.43
N GLU A 78 0.99 -5.24 -2.44
CA GLU A 78 0.73 -4.38 -1.29
C GLU A 78 2.01 -4.15 -0.46
N LEU A 79 2.79 -5.22 -0.18
CA LEU A 79 4.08 -5.11 0.52
C LEU A 79 5.06 -4.20 -0.22
N LEU A 80 5.17 -4.34 -1.55
CA LEU A 80 6.01 -3.47 -2.37
C LEU A 80 5.54 -2.02 -2.35
N THR A 81 4.23 -1.78 -2.41
CA THR A 81 3.66 -0.43 -2.30
C THR A 81 4.02 0.19 -0.96
N HIS A 82 3.88 -0.53 0.16
CA HIS A 82 4.31 -0.07 1.48
C HIS A 82 5.80 0.29 1.51
N LEU A 83 6.66 -0.59 0.95
CA LEU A 83 8.11 -0.41 0.94
C LEU A 83 8.51 0.85 0.17
N LEU A 84 7.95 1.03 -1.04
CA LEU A 84 8.27 2.17 -1.89
C LEU A 84 7.72 3.48 -1.33
N VAL A 85 6.49 3.48 -0.80
CA VAL A 85 5.93 4.66 -0.15
C VAL A 85 6.81 5.07 1.04
N ARG A 86 7.21 4.12 1.86
CA ARG A 86 8.05 4.39 3.03
C ARG A 86 9.43 4.92 2.68
N HIS A 87 10.00 4.50 1.54
CA HIS A 87 11.33 4.90 1.09
C HIS A 87 11.34 6.21 0.29
N TYR A 88 10.37 6.41 -0.61
CA TYR A 88 10.40 7.53 -1.55
C TYR A 88 9.51 8.71 -1.16
N PHE A 89 8.56 8.51 -0.26
CA PHE A 89 7.61 9.55 0.15
C PHE A 89 7.83 9.95 1.60
N GLU A 90 9.02 10.51 1.88
CA GLU A 90 9.47 10.88 3.23
C GLU A 90 8.53 11.85 3.95
N GLN A 91 7.71 12.62 3.21
CA GLN A 91 6.69 13.51 3.76
C GLN A 91 5.49 12.79 4.36
N TYR A 92 5.30 11.51 4.07
CA TYR A 92 4.19 10.71 4.61
C TYR A 92 4.66 9.77 5.71
N GLU A 93 3.74 9.44 6.58
CA GLU A 93 3.85 8.32 7.52
C GLU A 93 2.74 7.31 7.24
N VAL A 94 3.09 6.03 7.33
CA VAL A 94 2.12 4.93 7.21
C VAL A 94 1.39 4.77 8.54
N VAL A 95 0.06 4.87 8.50
CA VAL A 95 -0.81 4.87 9.67
C VAL A 95 -1.33 3.47 10.03
N THR A 96 -1.45 2.59 9.04
CA THR A 96 -1.99 1.24 9.23
C THR A 96 -0.92 0.18 9.02
N PRO A 97 -0.72 -0.76 9.94
CA PRO A 97 0.17 -1.88 9.72
C PRO A 97 -0.38 -2.83 8.66
N PHE A 98 0.52 -3.48 7.92
CA PHE A 98 0.18 -4.45 6.89
C PHE A 98 -0.52 -5.70 7.46
N PHE A 99 -0.12 -6.16 8.65
CA PHE A 99 -0.81 -7.27 9.31
C PHE A 99 -2.06 -6.76 10.03
N ASN A 100 -3.20 -7.29 9.63
CA ASN A 100 -4.41 -7.11 10.41
C ASN A 100 -4.29 -7.86 11.74
N MET A 101 -4.78 -7.25 12.84
CA MET A 101 -4.78 -7.85 14.19
C MET A 101 -5.81 -8.97 14.35
N GLU A 102 -6.83 -9.01 13.50
CA GLU A 102 -7.79 -10.10 13.50
C GLU A 102 -7.24 -11.35 12.80
N GLU A 103 -7.52 -12.52 13.38
CA GLU A 103 -7.03 -13.82 12.93
C GLU A 103 -7.07 -14.00 11.42
N ARG A 104 -5.89 -14.22 10.80
CA ARG A 104 -5.65 -14.87 9.49
C ARG A 104 -6.69 -14.62 8.38
N SER A 105 -7.70 -13.75 8.60
CA SER A 105 -8.71 -13.43 7.63
C SER A 105 -8.17 -12.46 6.58
N ILE A 106 -8.75 -12.51 5.40
CA ILE A 106 -8.54 -11.53 4.34
C ILE A 106 -8.82 -10.15 4.94
N LYS A 107 -7.90 -9.22 4.74
CA LYS A 107 -7.95 -7.85 5.24
C LYS A 107 -9.32 -7.23 4.98
N LYS A 108 -9.99 -6.80 6.03
CA LYS A 108 -11.28 -6.09 5.93
C LYS A 108 -11.14 -4.58 5.93
N GLY A 109 -9.91 -4.06 6.13
CA GLY A 109 -9.60 -2.64 6.19
C GLY A 109 -9.23 -2.02 4.84
N TYR A 110 -8.86 -0.76 4.85
CA TYR A 110 -8.15 -0.12 3.73
C TYR A 110 -6.75 -0.72 3.60
N ASP A 111 -6.22 -0.80 2.37
CA ASP A 111 -4.92 -1.44 2.14
C ASP A 111 -3.80 -0.70 2.88
N VAL A 112 -3.73 0.61 2.71
CA VAL A 112 -2.81 1.49 3.46
C VAL A 112 -3.50 2.80 3.78
N ILE A 113 -3.22 3.36 4.94
CA ILE A 113 -3.55 4.75 5.25
C ILE A 113 -2.24 5.49 5.50
N LEU A 114 -2.12 6.66 4.88
CA LEU A 114 -0.99 7.56 5.05
C LEU A 114 -1.46 8.86 5.68
N THR A 115 -0.56 9.53 6.39
CA THR A 115 -0.74 10.92 6.81
C THR A 115 0.47 11.76 6.45
N GLU A 116 0.25 13.03 6.15
CA GLU A 116 1.34 13.98 6.01
C GLU A 116 1.96 14.26 7.39
N LYS A 117 3.30 14.34 7.46
CA LYS A 117 4.02 14.50 8.74
C LYS A 117 3.79 15.86 9.39
N GLU A 118 3.58 16.89 8.59
CA GLU A 118 3.39 18.27 9.05
C GLU A 118 1.93 18.59 9.34
N GLU A 119 1.00 17.93 8.67
CA GLU A 119 -0.44 18.13 8.80
C GLU A 119 -1.15 16.80 8.99
N ALA A 120 -2.19 16.77 9.82
CA ALA A 120 -3.06 15.60 9.95
C ALA A 120 -3.96 15.43 8.73
N LYS A 121 -3.37 15.26 7.56
CA LYS A 121 -4.07 15.05 6.30
C LYS A 121 -3.94 13.61 5.87
N ILE A 122 -5.06 12.93 5.73
CA ILE A 122 -5.11 11.49 5.46
C ILE A 122 -5.21 11.24 3.97
N TRP A 123 -4.45 10.24 3.52
CA TRP A 123 -4.54 9.64 2.20
C TRP A 123 -4.90 8.16 2.33
N ILE A 124 -5.97 7.75 1.66
CA ILE A 124 -6.43 6.37 1.65
C ILE A 124 -5.90 5.70 0.40
N VAL A 125 -5.16 4.61 0.59
CA VAL A 125 -4.51 3.89 -0.50
C VAL A 125 -5.29 2.63 -0.83
N GLU A 126 -5.53 2.39 -2.10
CA GLU A 126 -6.05 1.13 -2.63
C GLU A 126 -5.04 0.56 -3.61
N VAL A 127 -4.64 -0.68 -3.41
CA VAL A 127 -3.65 -1.39 -4.22
C VAL A 127 -4.34 -2.48 -5.04
N LYS A 128 -4.07 -2.51 -6.34
CA LYS A 128 -4.46 -3.62 -7.21
C LYS A 128 -3.24 -4.17 -7.91
N SER A 129 -3.03 -5.47 -7.75
CA SER A 129 -1.93 -6.19 -8.39
C SER A 129 -2.48 -7.17 -9.42
N GLY A 130 -1.70 -7.44 -10.44
CA GLY A 130 -2.07 -8.40 -11.47
C GLY A 130 -0.94 -8.67 -12.45
N GLN A 131 -1.11 -9.75 -13.20
CA GLN A 131 -0.26 -10.09 -14.35
C GLN A 131 -0.84 -9.45 -15.61
N LEU A 132 -0.08 -9.53 -16.70
CA LEU A 132 -0.52 -9.03 -17.99
C LEU A 132 -1.85 -9.66 -18.39
N HIS A 133 -2.86 -8.85 -18.66
CA HIS A 133 -4.16 -9.32 -19.10
C HIS A 133 -4.07 -9.87 -20.52
N LYS A 134 -4.83 -10.94 -20.79
CA LYS A 134 -4.90 -11.53 -22.12
C LYS A 134 -5.29 -10.46 -23.17
N ASP A 135 -4.59 -10.47 -24.29
CA ASP A 135 -4.82 -9.59 -25.44
C ASP A 135 -4.65 -8.07 -25.14
N LYS A 136 -3.90 -7.72 -24.06
CA LYS A 136 -3.58 -6.35 -23.68
C LYS A 136 -2.08 -6.17 -23.49
N ASP A 137 -1.60 -4.94 -23.74
CA ASP A 137 -0.25 -4.52 -23.38
C ASP A 137 -0.17 -4.08 -21.90
N SER A 138 1.05 -3.75 -21.45
CA SER A 138 1.30 -3.33 -20.08
C SER A 138 0.56 -2.03 -19.72
N ASN A 139 0.42 -1.10 -20.67
CA ASN A 139 -0.28 0.17 -20.43
C ASN A 139 -1.79 -0.04 -20.25
N GLN A 140 -2.38 -0.87 -21.10
CA GLN A 140 -3.80 -1.22 -21.04
C GLN A 140 -4.12 -1.99 -19.73
N THR A 141 -3.25 -2.95 -19.38
CA THR A 141 -3.41 -3.71 -18.12
C THR A 141 -3.26 -2.81 -16.90
N MET A 142 -2.28 -1.90 -16.90
CA MET A 142 -2.11 -0.93 -15.82
C MET A 142 -3.34 -0.03 -15.66
N GLN A 143 -3.92 0.44 -16.77
CA GLN A 143 -5.15 1.22 -16.74
C GLN A 143 -6.32 0.44 -16.13
N ASP A 144 -6.43 -0.87 -16.39
CA ASP A 144 -7.45 -1.73 -15.79
C ASP A 144 -7.26 -1.87 -14.28
N LEU A 145 -6.02 -2.12 -13.82
CA LEU A 145 -5.69 -2.23 -12.40
C LEU A 145 -6.07 -0.93 -11.66
N LEU A 146 -5.69 0.22 -12.22
CA LEU A 146 -6.03 1.53 -11.66
C LEU A 146 -7.54 1.81 -11.72
N ASN A 147 -8.26 1.35 -12.76
CA ASN A 147 -9.71 1.43 -12.81
C ASN A 147 -10.38 0.60 -11.72
N THR A 148 -9.87 -0.60 -11.49
CA THR A 148 -10.36 -1.50 -10.43
C THR A 148 -10.12 -0.86 -9.06
N ALA A 149 -8.91 -0.35 -8.80
CA ALA A 149 -8.60 0.38 -7.56
C ALA A 149 -9.55 1.57 -7.34
N LYS A 150 -9.74 2.41 -8.38
CA LYS A 150 -10.65 3.56 -8.35
C LYS A 150 -12.08 3.15 -7.98
N ASN A 151 -12.61 2.16 -8.67
CA ASN A 151 -14.01 1.75 -8.51
C ASN A 151 -14.26 1.09 -7.15
N ASP A 152 -13.34 0.23 -6.70
CA ASP A 152 -13.44 -0.46 -5.42
C ASP A 152 -13.34 0.54 -4.27
N LEU A 153 -12.39 1.47 -4.32
CA LEU A 153 -12.23 2.48 -3.29
C LEU A 153 -13.42 3.45 -3.25
N LYS A 154 -13.88 3.94 -4.42
CA LYS A 154 -15.09 4.76 -4.51
C LYS A 154 -16.28 4.06 -3.86
N LYS A 155 -16.49 2.77 -4.18
CA LYS A 155 -17.57 1.97 -3.63
C LYS A 155 -17.47 1.89 -2.10
N ARG A 156 -16.29 1.49 -1.56
CA ARG A 156 -16.05 1.36 -0.10
C ARG A 156 -16.27 2.67 0.65
N LEU A 157 -15.85 3.81 0.09
CA LEU A 157 -15.98 5.12 0.71
C LEU A 157 -17.42 5.65 0.73
N ASN A 158 -18.28 5.20 -0.20
CA ASN A 158 -19.67 5.62 -0.28
C ASN A 158 -20.66 4.64 0.34
N GLU A 159 -20.29 3.36 0.55
CA GLU A 159 -21.20 2.33 1.12
C GLU A 159 -21.34 2.39 2.65
N GLY A 160 -20.67 3.29 3.33
CA GLY A 160 -20.86 3.47 4.75
C GLY A 160 -20.44 2.28 5.62
N ASN A 161 -19.32 1.62 5.31
CA ASN A 161 -18.84 0.50 6.10
C ASN A 161 -18.03 0.98 7.33
N LEU A 162 -18.68 1.09 8.48
CA LEU A 162 -18.09 1.55 9.74
C LEU A 162 -16.88 0.71 10.19
N SER A 163 -16.86 -0.60 9.90
CA SER A 163 -15.76 -1.47 10.33
C SER A 163 -14.42 -1.09 9.69
N LEU A 164 -14.43 -0.53 8.47
CA LEU A 164 -13.21 -0.05 7.81
C LEU A 164 -12.54 1.08 8.58
N TRP A 165 -13.36 2.02 9.10
CA TRP A 165 -12.87 3.14 9.91
C TRP A 165 -12.41 2.68 11.29
N GLN A 166 -13.14 1.75 11.93
CA GLN A 166 -12.73 1.17 13.21
C GLN A 166 -11.36 0.48 13.11
N GLU A 167 -11.11 -0.27 12.03
CA GLU A 167 -9.80 -0.89 11.79
C GLU A 167 -8.71 0.16 11.53
N ALA A 168 -9.01 1.19 10.73
CA ALA A 168 -8.09 2.30 10.50
C ALA A 168 -7.70 3.02 11.81
N ILE A 169 -8.68 3.30 12.69
CA ILE A 169 -8.46 3.91 14.00
C ILE A 169 -7.57 3.01 14.89
N ASN A 170 -7.84 1.70 14.90
CA ASN A 170 -7.02 0.76 15.68
C ASN A 170 -5.60 0.68 15.14
N GLY A 171 -5.42 0.65 13.82
CA GLY A 171 -4.12 0.73 13.16
C GLY A 171 -3.35 1.99 13.54
N ALA A 172 -4.00 3.15 13.46
CA ALA A 172 -3.41 4.43 13.81
C ALA A 172 -2.91 4.49 15.27
N ARG A 173 -3.62 3.84 16.18
CA ARG A 173 -3.20 3.74 17.59
C ARG A 173 -1.90 2.98 17.78
N LEU A 174 -1.56 2.05 16.88
CA LEU A 174 -0.35 1.23 16.92
C LEU A 174 0.81 1.81 16.10
N ALA A 175 0.51 2.67 15.13
CA ALA A 175 1.49 3.13 14.13
C ALA A 175 2.56 4.06 14.72
N TYR A 176 2.20 4.89 15.71
CA TYR A 176 3.05 5.98 16.18
C TYR A 176 3.62 5.75 17.58
N LYS A 177 4.95 5.88 17.70
CA LYS A 177 5.64 5.97 18.99
C LYS A 177 5.99 7.41 19.37
N SER A 178 6.50 8.17 18.42
CA SER A 178 7.25 9.40 18.69
C SER A 178 6.41 10.68 18.60
N ASN A 179 5.37 10.73 17.76
CA ASN A 179 4.55 11.94 17.57
C ASN A 179 3.13 11.78 18.12
N ARG A 180 2.97 11.95 19.44
CA ARG A 180 1.67 11.83 20.11
C ARG A 180 0.62 12.83 19.62
N ASN A 181 1.05 14.04 19.24
CA ASN A 181 0.11 15.07 18.78
C ASN A 181 -0.41 14.72 17.38
N LEU A 182 0.44 14.30 16.48
CA LEU A 182 0.03 13.84 15.15
C LEU A 182 -0.87 12.60 15.26
N LYS A 183 -0.51 11.62 16.10
CA LYS A 183 -1.32 10.43 16.38
C LYS A 183 -2.73 10.81 16.82
N GLY A 184 -2.86 11.71 17.78
CA GLY A 184 -4.15 12.20 18.28
C GLY A 184 -4.98 12.82 17.15
N ALA A 185 -4.41 13.76 16.40
CA ALA A 185 -5.08 14.44 15.29
C ALA A 185 -5.51 13.47 14.16
N VAL A 186 -4.69 12.47 13.86
CA VAL A 186 -5.02 11.43 12.85
C VAL A 186 -6.18 10.56 13.35
N VAL A 187 -6.14 10.11 14.60
CA VAL A 187 -7.23 9.32 15.20
C VAL A 187 -8.53 10.12 15.21
N ASP A 188 -8.50 11.41 15.60
CA ASP A 188 -9.67 12.29 15.60
C ASP A 188 -10.25 12.48 14.19
N LEU A 189 -9.38 12.58 13.17
CA LEU A 189 -9.83 12.70 11.79
C LEU A 189 -10.48 11.40 11.27
N LEU A 190 -9.90 10.26 11.62
CA LEU A 190 -10.48 8.95 11.27
C LEU A 190 -11.80 8.70 12.00
N MET A 191 -11.93 9.15 13.26
CA MET A 191 -13.20 9.12 14.00
C MET A 191 -14.26 9.95 13.30
N ARG A 192 -13.93 11.17 12.86
CA ARG A 192 -14.90 12.02 12.11
C ARG A 192 -15.36 11.33 10.82
N TYR A 193 -14.47 10.65 10.08
CA TYR A 193 -14.89 9.88 8.91
C TYR A 193 -15.80 8.69 9.26
N GLY A 194 -15.57 8.07 10.43
CA GLY A 194 -16.47 7.05 10.97
C GLY A 194 -17.83 7.62 11.36
N GLU A 195 -17.88 8.81 11.97
CA GLU A 195 -19.13 9.53 12.32
C GLU A 195 -19.91 9.91 11.05
N GLU A 196 -19.25 10.42 9.99
CA GLU A 196 -19.91 10.63 8.68
C GLU A 196 -20.61 9.36 8.19
N THR A 197 -20.05 8.18 8.50
CA THR A 197 -20.64 6.89 8.13
C THR A 197 -21.87 6.56 9.00
N VAL A 198 -21.81 6.84 10.29
CA VAL A 198 -22.95 6.65 11.22
C VAL A 198 -24.13 7.55 10.85
N ASP A 199 -23.83 8.74 10.36
CA ASP A 199 -24.85 9.75 9.99
C ASP A 199 -25.33 9.61 8.53
N ASP A 200 -24.98 8.52 7.82
CA ASP A 200 -25.30 8.29 6.40
C ASP A 200 -24.78 9.41 5.45
N HIS A 201 -23.70 10.09 5.84
CA HIS A 201 -23.06 11.16 5.07
C HIS A 201 -21.75 10.72 4.39
N SER A 202 -21.50 9.42 4.32
CA SER A 202 -20.28 8.86 3.69
C SER A 202 -20.13 9.33 2.24
N THR A 203 -18.96 9.89 1.93
CA THR A 203 -18.66 10.35 0.56
C THR A 203 -17.20 10.18 0.21
N SER A 204 -16.92 9.75 -1.00
CA SER A 204 -15.57 9.74 -1.56
C SER A 204 -15.09 11.15 -1.97
N GLY A 205 -16.00 12.08 -2.22
CA GLY A 205 -15.73 13.39 -2.81
C GLY A 205 -14.84 14.32 -1.97
N ASN A 206 -14.72 14.09 -0.67
CA ASN A 206 -13.89 14.87 0.26
C ASN A 206 -12.67 14.08 0.77
N LYS A 207 -12.40 12.90 0.24
CA LYS A 207 -11.27 12.05 0.66
C LYS A 207 -10.08 12.18 -0.30
N ASN A 208 -8.85 12.25 0.25
CA ASN A 208 -7.65 12.16 -0.57
C ASN A 208 -7.29 10.69 -0.76
N VAL A 209 -7.01 10.30 -1.99
CA VAL A 209 -6.75 8.90 -2.34
C VAL A 209 -5.44 8.74 -3.11
N LEU A 210 -4.75 7.63 -2.83
CA LEU A 210 -3.65 7.13 -3.64
C LEU A 210 -4.07 5.80 -4.26
N LEU A 211 -4.17 5.75 -5.58
CA LEU A 211 -4.50 4.55 -6.32
C LEU A 211 -3.20 3.89 -6.79
N SER A 212 -2.94 2.68 -6.33
CA SER A 212 -1.73 1.94 -6.68
C SER A 212 -2.04 0.79 -7.62
N GLY A 213 -1.37 0.78 -8.79
CA GLY A 213 -1.36 -0.34 -9.73
C GLY A 213 -0.01 -1.07 -9.68
N VAL A 214 -0.01 -2.37 -9.43
CA VAL A 214 1.19 -3.21 -9.42
C VAL A 214 1.07 -4.26 -10.51
N LEU A 215 1.86 -4.10 -11.56
CA LEU A 215 1.87 -5.00 -12.70
C LEU A 215 3.07 -5.95 -12.64
N PHE A 216 2.80 -7.24 -12.59
CA PHE A 216 3.80 -8.29 -12.72
C PHE A 216 3.90 -8.74 -14.18
N ALA A 217 4.76 -8.07 -14.93
CA ALA A 217 4.99 -8.31 -16.36
C ALA A 217 6.43 -7.96 -16.76
N GLU A 218 6.87 -8.53 -17.89
CA GLU A 218 8.18 -8.27 -18.47
C GLU A 218 8.40 -6.78 -18.76
N LEU A 219 9.60 -6.29 -18.46
CA LEU A 219 9.98 -4.90 -18.70
C LEU A 219 10.39 -4.62 -20.16
N SER A 220 10.25 -5.59 -21.05
CA SER A 220 10.34 -5.39 -22.51
C SER A 220 9.15 -4.62 -23.07
N ASP A 221 7.98 -4.72 -22.41
CA ASP A 221 6.77 -3.91 -22.65
C ASP A 221 6.52 -3.06 -21.38
N LYS A 222 7.01 -1.83 -21.39
CA LYS A 222 6.97 -0.95 -20.22
C LYS A 222 5.71 -0.10 -20.18
N VAL A 223 5.16 0.02 -18.98
CA VAL A 223 4.23 1.11 -18.67
C VAL A 223 4.96 2.44 -18.86
N ILE A 224 4.31 3.43 -19.48
CA ILE A 224 4.89 4.74 -19.75
C ILE A 224 4.20 5.84 -18.93
N GLU A 225 4.90 6.95 -18.71
CA GLU A 225 4.39 8.08 -17.92
C GLU A 225 3.11 8.67 -18.49
N ASP A 226 2.97 8.79 -19.82
CA ASP A 226 1.77 9.35 -20.46
C ASP A 226 0.51 8.57 -20.09
N THR A 227 0.61 7.23 -19.94
CA THR A 227 -0.51 6.40 -19.48
C THR A 227 -1.02 6.84 -18.11
N LEU A 228 -0.10 7.16 -17.17
CA LEU A 228 -0.46 7.57 -15.81
C LEU A 228 -0.98 9.00 -15.79
N LYS A 229 -0.36 9.89 -16.56
CA LYS A 229 -0.79 11.29 -16.70
C LYS A 229 -2.22 11.39 -17.22
N ASP A 230 -2.54 10.65 -18.28
CA ASP A 230 -3.87 10.63 -18.87
C ASP A 230 -4.89 10.03 -17.91
N LYS A 231 -4.50 8.95 -17.22
CA LYS A 231 -5.34 8.29 -16.21
C LYS A 231 -5.65 9.23 -15.04
N GLN A 232 -4.64 9.88 -14.50
CA GLN A 232 -4.78 10.81 -13.38
C GLN A 232 -5.68 12.00 -13.77
N SER A 233 -5.44 12.59 -14.93
CA SER A 233 -6.25 13.68 -15.45
C SER A 233 -7.71 13.28 -15.70
N GLY A 234 -7.94 12.05 -16.15
CA GLY A 234 -9.28 11.49 -16.31
C GLY A 234 -10.03 11.36 -14.99
N ILE A 235 -9.37 10.81 -13.96
CA ILE A 235 -9.97 10.64 -12.63
C ILE A 235 -10.28 11.98 -11.96
N GLU A 236 -9.38 12.97 -12.09
CA GLU A 236 -9.65 14.32 -11.58
C GLU A 236 -10.87 14.96 -12.23
N LYS A 237 -11.02 14.84 -13.56
CA LYS A 237 -12.19 15.35 -14.27
C LYS A 237 -13.51 14.70 -13.84
N GLU A 238 -13.47 13.44 -13.37
CA GLU A 238 -14.65 12.77 -12.82
C GLU A 238 -15.11 13.38 -11.49
N GLY A 239 -14.21 14.05 -10.73
CA GLY A 239 -14.53 14.74 -9.47
C GLY A 239 -15.04 13.83 -8.36
N ILE A 240 -14.65 12.55 -8.38
CA ILE A 240 -15.15 11.52 -7.44
C ILE A 240 -14.36 11.45 -6.12
N PHE A 241 -13.18 12.06 -6.07
CA PHE A 241 -12.33 12.16 -4.89
C PHE A 241 -11.93 13.62 -4.65
N GLY A 242 -11.53 13.94 -3.42
CA GLY A 242 -11.01 15.26 -3.07
C GLY A 242 -9.69 15.55 -3.77
N ASN A 243 -8.72 14.68 -3.60
CA ASN A 243 -7.45 14.68 -4.33
C ASN A 243 -7.09 13.26 -4.73
N THR A 244 -6.42 13.09 -5.87
CA THR A 244 -5.97 11.79 -6.36
C THR A 244 -4.49 11.81 -6.70
N TYR A 245 -3.74 10.85 -6.15
CA TYR A 245 -2.39 10.51 -6.55
C TYR A 245 -2.37 9.11 -7.15
N ILE A 246 -1.59 8.88 -8.22
CA ILE A 246 -1.42 7.57 -8.82
C ILE A 246 0.00 7.06 -8.56
N LEU A 247 0.11 5.85 -8.03
CA LEU A 247 1.37 5.11 -7.94
C LEU A 247 1.29 3.89 -8.86
N SER A 248 2.24 3.77 -9.74
CA SER A 248 2.35 2.62 -10.63
C SER A 248 3.67 1.91 -10.43
N LEU A 249 3.62 0.60 -10.35
CA LEU A 249 4.78 -0.25 -10.19
C LEU A 249 4.74 -1.37 -11.23
N GLN A 250 5.83 -1.55 -11.99
CA GLN A 250 6.01 -2.72 -12.85
C GLN A 250 7.25 -3.49 -12.45
N LYS A 251 7.11 -4.80 -12.32
CA LYS A 251 8.16 -5.77 -12.00
C LYS A 251 7.86 -7.10 -12.68
N GLN A 252 8.90 -7.76 -13.21
CA GLN A 252 8.75 -9.02 -13.95
C GLN A 252 7.96 -10.08 -13.18
N THR A 253 8.27 -10.33 -11.90
CA THR A 253 7.63 -11.36 -11.08
C THR A 253 7.61 -11.00 -9.61
N TYR A 254 6.62 -11.49 -8.89
CA TYR A 254 6.51 -11.38 -7.43
C TYR A 254 7.27 -12.51 -6.70
N GLU A 255 7.57 -13.62 -7.35
CA GLU A 255 8.14 -14.82 -6.75
C GLU A 255 9.53 -14.59 -6.13
N LEU A 256 10.35 -13.70 -6.71
CA LEU A 256 11.69 -13.39 -6.18
C LEU A 256 11.64 -12.85 -4.75
N ILE A 257 10.61 -12.07 -4.40
CA ILE A 257 10.44 -11.53 -3.06
C ILE A 257 10.02 -12.63 -2.10
N TYR A 258 9.08 -13.46 -2.51
CA TYR A 258 8.66 -14.63 -1.71
C TYR A 258 9.83 -15.59 -1.46
N ASN A 259 10.58 -15.94 -2.51
CA ASN A 259 11.74 -16.84 -2.39
C ASN A 259 12.79 -16.27 -1.43
N PHE A 260 13.10 -14.98 -1.56
CA PHE A 260 14.01 -14.32 -0.64
C PHE A 260 13.54 -14.43 0.82
N LEU A 261 12.29 -14.08 1.12
CA LEU A 261 11.75 -14.18 2.48
C LEU A 261 11.75 -15.62 3.02
N ARG A 262 11.49 -16.59 2.15
CA ARG A 262 11.55 -18.01 2.52
C ARG A 262 12.99 -18.46 2.85
N ASP A 263 13.95 -18.03 2.04
CA ASP A 263 15.34 -18.44 2.19
C ASP A 263 15.98 -17.81 3.45
N GLU A 264 15.59 -16.57 3.82
CA GLU A 264 16.00 -15.91 5.08
C GLU A 264 15.64 -16.69 6.36
N ILE A 265 14.65 -17.58 6.32
CA ILE A 265 14.33 -18.47 7.46
C ILE A 265 15.23 -19.71 7.48
N ASN A 266 15.64 -20.20 6.32
CA ASN A 266 16.35 -21.46 6.18
C ASN A 266 17.87 -21.30 6.41
N GLU A 267 18.41 -20.08 6.36
CA GLU A 267 19.85 -19.80 6.53
C GLU A 267 20.28 -19.70 8.01
N LYS A 268 19.43 -20.03 8.98
CA LYS A 268 19.70 -20.06 10.42
C LYS A 268 19.24 -21.38 11.04
#